data_7bf80bbd8b3052f04740ad1b68780135
#
_entry.id   7bf80bbd8b3052f04740ad1b68780135
#
_cell.length_a   1.000
_cell.length_b   1.000
_cell.length_c   1.000
_cell.angle_alpha   90.00
_cell.angle_beta   90.00
_cell.angle_gamma   90.00
#
_symmetry.space_group_name_H-M   'P 1'
#
loop_
_entity.id
_entity.type
_entity.pdbx_description
1 polymer ?
#
loop_
_entity_poly.entity_id
_entity_poly.type
_entity_poly.pdbx_seq_one_letter_code
_entity_poly.pdbx_strand_id
1 'polypeptide(L)'
;PFEHGADIVIHSLTKYVSGSGTSVGGVIIDSGKFDWGAHKERFAILNTPDASYHGVNFVEAMGAAAFIARARVAPLRNTGAALSPMNAWQIMLGLETLALRMERHCQNAQAVAEFLNHHSQVAWVKYAGLTDHPEHKLAQTYFGGKPSAILTFGLKGGREAGAKFIDALQLITRLVNIGDAKSLACHPATTTHRQLNAEELQKAGVSEDMIRLSIGIEHIDDIKADLEQALAAA
;
A
#
# COMPACT_ATOMS: atom_id res chain seq x y z
N PRO A 1 9.52 -6.15 9.98
CA PRO A 1 8.39 -6.87 10.59
C PRO A 1 8.80 -8.05 11.45
N PHE A 2 9.82 -8.83 11.08
CA PHE A 2 10.30 -9.98 11.85
C PHE A 2 10.85 -9.59 13.22
N GLU A 3 11.50 -8.43 13.33
CA GLU A 3 11.99 -7.88 14.60
C GLU A 3 10.84 -7.44 15.53
N HIS A 4 9.63 -7.25 14.97
CA HIS A 4 8.41 -6.91 15.69
C HIS A 4 7.48 -8.12 15.90
N GLY A 5 7.98 -9.35 15.72
CA GLY A 5 7.26 -10.58 16.02
C GLY A 5 6.41 -11.16 14.87
N ALA A 6 6.55 -10.67 13.65
CA ALA A 6 5.92 -11.31 12.52
C ALA A 6 6.63 -12.62 12.15
N ASP A 7 5.87 -13.68 11.90
CA ASP A 7 6.42 -14.96 11.41
C ASP A 7 6.42 -15.03 9.89
N ILE A 8 5.41 -14.45 9.25
CA ILE A 8 5.26 -14.39 7.80
C ILE A 8 5.00 -12.95 7.39
N VAL A 9 5.66 -12.51 6.33
CA VAL A 9 5.47 -11.18 5.72
C VAL A 9 5.02 -11.35 4.28
N ILE A 10 4.00 -10.59 3.90
CA ILE A 10 3.47 -10.55 2.54
C ILE A 10 3.61 -9.13 2.00
N HIS A 11 4.22 -8.99 0.82
CA HIS A 11 4.27 -7.72 0.12
C HIS A 11 3.57 -7.79 -1.23
N SER A 12 2.84 -6.74 -1.55
CA SER A 12 2.47 -6.45 -2.94
C SER A 12 3.69 -5.85 -3.65
N LEU A 13 4.32 -6.63 -4.50
CA LEU A 13 5.43 -6.18 -5.33
C LEU A 13 4.98 -5.16 -6.40
N THR A 14 3.68 -5.14 -6.70
CA THR A 14 3.00 -4.20 -7.60
C THR A 14 3.21 -2.73 -7.20
N LYS A 15 3.40 -2.45 -5.91
CA LYS A 15 3.38 -1.11 -5.30
C LYS A 15 4.79 -0.51 -5.27
N TYR A 16 5.22 0.04 -4.15
CA TYR A 16 6.52 0.68 -3.98
C TYR A 16 7.71 -0.16 -4.42
N VAL A 17 7.65 -1.48 -4.32
CA VAL A 17 8.78 -2.35 -4.70
C VAL A 17 9.07 -2.22 -6.19
N SER A 18 8.06 -2.38 -7.05
CA SER A 18 8.18 -2.12 -8.49
C SER A 18 8.33 -0.62 -8.79
N GLY A 19 7.46 0.19 -8.21
CA GLY A 19 7.45 1.65 -8.34
C GLY A 19 7.07 2.20 -9.70
N SER A 20 6.71 1.36 -10.66
CA SER A 20 6.41 1.77 -12.05
C SER A 20 4.96 1.56 -12.48
N GLY A 21 4.17 0.80 -11.69
CA GLY A 21 2.80 0.45 -12.05
C GLY A 21 2.66 -0.48 -13.25
N THR A 22 3.76 -1.06 -13.74
CA THR A 22 3.80 -1.86 -14.99
C THR A 22 3.58 -3.35 -14.76
N SER A 23 3.82 -3.85 -13.55
CA SER A 23 3.79 -5.28 -13.25
C SER A 23 3.02 -5.58 -11.97
N VAL A 24 2.18 -6.60 -12.03
CA VAL A 24 1.48 -7.13 -10.86
C VAL A 24 2.28 -8.30 -10.30
N GLY A 25 2.53 -8.29 -9.00
CA GLY A 25 3.25 -9.35 -8.32
C GLY A 25 3.10 -9.31 -6.82
N GLY A 26 3.46 -10.42 -6.18
CA GLY A 26 3.47 -10.55 -4.73
C GLY A 26 4.61 -11.45 -4.28
N VAL A 27 4.99 -11.33 -3.02
CA VAL A 27 5.98 -12.19 -2.37
C VAL A 27 5.50 -12.57 -0.97
N ILE A 28 5.74 -13.82 -0.62
CA ILE A 28 5.57 -14.34 0.75
C ILE A 28 6.96 -14.65 1.28
N ILE A 29 7.28 -14.12 2.45
CA ILE A 29 8.57 -14.32 3.13
C ILE A 29 8.29 -14.95 4.47
N ASP A 30 8.86 -16.12 4.72
CA ASP A 30 8.75 -16.85 5.98
C ASP A 30 10.02 -16.60 6.80
N SER A 31 9.89 -16.29 8.09
CA SER A 31 11.03 -16.15 9.01
C SER A 31 11.75 -17.46 9.25
N GLY A 32 11.10 -18.60 9.03
CA GLY A 32 11.59 -19.93 9.37
C GLY A 32 11.70 -20.19 10.88
N LYS A 33 11.10 -19.32 11.72
CA LYS A 33 11.23 -19.40 13.19
C LYS A 33 10.00 -19.98 13.88
N PHE A 34 8.86 -19.99 13.19
CA PHE A 34 7.63 -20.51 13.78
C PHE A 34 7.66 -22.04 13.86
N ASP A 35 7.38 -22.60 15.06
CA ASP A 35 7.31 -24.04 15.28
C ASP A 35 5.95 -24.59 14.85
N TRP A 36 5.85 -24.93 13.58
CA TRP A 36 4.64 -25.55 13.00
C TRP A 36 4.29 -26.88 13.67
N GLY A 37 5.32 -27.62 14.16
CA GLY A 37 5.16 -28.91 14.81
C GLY A 37 4.56 -28.84 16.21
N ALA A 38 4.76 -27.73 16.93
CA ALA A 38 4.17 -27.52 18.25
C ALA A 38 2.66 -27.31 18.23
N HIS A 39 2.07 -26.99 17.08
CA HIS A 39 0.65 -26.66 16.93
C HIS A 39 -0.05 -27.56 15.91
N LYS A 40 0.20 -28.88 16.00
CA LYS A 40 -0.25 -29.89 14.99
C LYS A 40 -1.73 -29.85 14.68
N GLU A 41 -2.58 -29.74 15.68
CA GLU A 41 -4.03 -29.73 15.49
C GLU A 41 -4.50 -28.49 14.72
N ARG A 42 -3.94 -27.31 15.05
CA ARG A 42 -4.26 -26.06 14.41
C ARG A 42 -3.76 -26.01 12.96
N PHE A 43 -2.59 -26.57 12.70
CA PHE A 43 -1.94 -26.60 11.39
C PHE A 43 -1.84 -28.03 10.83
N ALA A 44 -2.92 -28.78 10.95
CA ALA A 44 -2.98 -30.17 10.47
C ALA A 44 -2.52 -30.31 9.01
N ILE A 45 -2.82 -29.34 8.17
CA ILE A 45 -2.42 -29.30 6.75
C ILE A 45 -0.90 -29.36 6.51
N LEU A 46 -0.08 -29.00 7.49
CA LEU A 46 1.38 -29.10 7.44
C LEU A 46 1.90 -30.33 8.20
N ASN A 47 1.09 -30.91 9.11
CA ASN A 47 1.49 -31.95 10.04
C ASN A 47 0.90 -33.33 9.75
N THR A 48 0.10 -33.45 8.69
CA THR A 48 -0.47 -34.74 8.24
C THR A 48 -0.08 -35.02 6.81
N PRO A 49 -0.12 -36.29 6.37
CA PRO A 49 0.15 -36.63 4.98
C PRO A 49 -0.75 -35.89 4.00
N ASP A 50 -0.14 -35.09 3.11
CA ASP A 50 -0.85 -34.28 2.10
C ASP A 50 -1.12 -35.14 0.85
N ALA A 51 -2.39 -35.52 0.63
CA ALA A 51 -2.79 -36.31 -0.51
C ALA A 51 -2.51 -35.62 -1.86
N SER A 52 -2.47 -34.30 -1.90
CA SER A 52 -2.18 -33.53 -3.12
C SER A 52 -0.69 -33.55 -3.50
N TYR A 53 0.19 -34.01 -2.59
CA TYR A 53 1.64 -34.09 -2.82
C TYR A 53 2.23 -35.38 -2.25
N HIS A 54 1.87 -36.52 -2.83
CA HIS A 54 2.42 -37.87 -2.57
C HIS A 54 2.38 -38.31 -1.09
N GLY A 55 1.46 -37.80 -0.30
CA GLY A 55 1.34 -38.12 1.14
C GLY A 55 2.45 -37.56 2.01
N VAL A 56 3.14 -36.48 1.57
CA VAL A 56 4.21 -35.84 2.34
C VAL A 56 3.65 -35.14 3.58
N ASN A 57 4.24 -35.39 4.75
CA ASN A 57 4.11 -34.54 5.92
C ASN A 57 5.17 -33.42 5.82
N PHE A 58 4.74 -32.18 5.61
CA PHE A 58 5.65 -31.08 5.33
C PHE A 58 6.54 -30.70 6.52
N VAL A 59 6.03 -30.80 7.74
CA VAL A 59 6.83 -30.51 8.93
C VAL A 59 7.94 -31.54 9.11
N GLU A 60 7.64 -32.83 8.93
CA GLU A 60 8.62 -33.91 9.02
C GLU A 60 9.66 -33.84 7.92
N ALA A 61 9.23 -33.52 6.68
CA ALA A 61 10.11 -33.53 5.53
C ALA A 61 10.94 -32.23 5.37
N MET A 62 10.41 -31.06 5.78
CA MET A 62 10.96 -29.75 5.45
C MET A 62 11.26 -28.88 6.70
N GLY A 63 10.86 -29.31 7.90
CA GLY A 63 11.12 -28.59 9.14
C GLY A 63 10.69 -27.12 9.08
N ALA A 64 11.60 -26.21 9.31
CA ALA A 64 11.35 -24.76 9.30
C ALA A 64 10.80 -24.24 7.95
N ALA A 65 11.07 -24.92 6.85
CA ALA A 65 10.59 -24.53 5.52
C ALA A 65 9.22 -25.13 5.16
N ALA A 66 8.54 -25.82 6.07
CA ALA A 66 7.30 -26.54 5.81
C ALA A 66 6.22 -25.69 5.13
N PHE A 67 6.00 -24.46 5.64
CA PHE A 67 5.00 -23.54 5.10
C PHE A 67 5.32 -23.12 3.66
N ILE A 68 6.54 -22.63 3.42
CA ILE A 68 6.95 -22.17 2.08
C ILE A 68 7.03 -23.33 1.10
N ALA A 69 7.51 -24.50 1.51
CA ALA A 69 7.55 -25.69 0.67
C ALA A 69 6.13 -26.07 0.21
N ARG A 70 5.19 -26.18 1.15
CA ARG A 70 3.81 -26.47 0.82
C ARG A 70 3.16 -25.37 -0.05
N ALA A 71 3.40 -24.10 0.24
CA ALA A 71 2.89 -22.99 -0.56
C ALA A 71 3.31 -23.10 -2.04
N ARG A 72 4.53 -23.57 -2.31
CA ARG A 72 5.04 -23.76 -3.67
C ARG A 72 4.47 -25.01 -4.36
N VAL A 73 4.45 -26.14 -3.66
CA VAL A 73 4.13 -27.43 -4.31
C VAL A 73 2.64 -27.79 -4.30
N ALA A 74 1.82 -27.11 -3.51
CA ALA A 74 0.37 -27.30 -3.52
C ALA A 74 -0.35 -26.09 -4.15
N PRO A 75 -0.62 -24.95 -3.47
CA PRO A 75 -1.41 -23.89 -4.11
C PRO A 75 -0.76 -23.27 -5.34
N LEU A 76 0.53 -22.95 -5.31
CA LEU A 76 1.19 -22.33 -6.47
C LEU A 76 1.20 -23.27 -7.68
N ARG A 77 1.60 -24.53 -7.48
CA ARG A 77 1.63 -25.54 -8.53
C ARG A 77 0.23 -25.80 -9.11
N ASN A 78 -0.77 -25.95 -8.27
CA ASN A 78 -2.12 -26.33 -8.70
C ASN A 78 -2.86 -25.20 -9.42
N THR A 79 -2.65 -23.94 -9.00
CA THR A 79 -3.25 -22.77 -9.63
C THR A 79 -2.46 -22.25 -10.82
N GLY A 80 -1.17 -22.56 -10.89
CA GLY A 80 -0.26 -22.02 -11.91
C GLY A 80 0.02 -20.52 -11.78
N ALA A 81 -0.29 -19.90 -10.63
CA ALA A 81 -0.16 -18.47 -10.38
C ALA A 81 1.30 -18.02 -10.17
N ALA A 82 2.22 -18.53 -10.98
CA ALA A 82 3.64 -18.14 -10.95
C ALA A 82 3.86 -16.80 -11.64
N LEU A 83 4.69 -15.95 -11.02
CA LEU A 83 5.10 -14.68 -11.61
C LEU A 83 5.91 -14.94 -12.89
N SER A 84 5.59 -14.24 -13.99
CA SER A 84 6.36 -14.36 -15.22
C SER A 84 7.79 -13.84 -15.04
N PRO A 85 8.80 -14.43 -15.71
CA PRO A 85 10.18 -13.95 -15.62
C PRO A 85 10.33 -12.47 -16.01
N MET A 86 9.58 -12.00 -17.00
CA MET A 86 9.61 -10.60 -17.44
C MET A 86 9.09 -9.67 -16.32
N ASN A 87 7.97 -10.02 -15.68
CA ASN A 87 7.45 -9.22 -14.56
C ASN A 87 8.40 -9.25 -13.36
N ALA A 88 9.01 -10.41 -13.06
CA ALA A 88 10.01 -10.53 -12.02
C ALA A 88 11.21 -9.61 -12.27
N TRP A 89 11.73 -9.61 -13.50
CA TRP A 89 12.82 -8.73 -13.91
C TRP A 89 12.47 -7.25 -13.76
N GLN A 90 11.31 -6.81 -14.24
CA GLN A 90 10.87 -5.42 -14.09
C GLN A 90 10.73 -5.01 -12.62
N ILE A 91 10.20 -5.88 -11.78
CA ILE A 91 10.08 -5.65 -10.33
C ILE A 91 11.46 -5.54 -9.69
N MET A 92 12.42 -6.38 -10.09
CA MET A 92 13.80 -6.34 -9.58
C MET A 92 14.50 -5.03 -9.94
N LEU A 93 14.30 -4.49 -11.15
CA LEU A 93 14.81 -3.16 -11.51
C LEU A 93 14.25 -2.06 -10.58
N GLY A 94 12.96 -2.14 -10.27
CA GLY A 94 12.35 -1.22 -9.30
C GLY A 94 12.94 -1.35 -7.89
N LEU A 95 13.26 -2.56 -7.48
CA LEU A 95 13.83 -2.84 -6.15
C LEU A 95 15.20 -2.17 -5.96
N GLU A 96 16.04 -2.06 -6.99
CA GLU A 96 17.37 -1.46 -6.92
C GLU A 96 17.34 0.01 -6.45
N THR A 97 16.26 0.73 -6.78
CA THR A 97 16.10 2.15 -6.42
C THR A 97 15.10 2.39 -5.28
N LEU A 98 14.59 1.33 -4.66
CA LEU A 98 13.50 1.43 -3.67
C LEU A 98 13.84 2.39 -2.53
N ALA A 99 15.03 2.29 -1.94
CA ALA A 99 15.43 3.13 -0.81
C ALA A 99 15.45 4.62 -1.18
N LEU A 100 16.02 4.96 -2.34
CA LEU A 100 16.08 6.34 -2.86
C LEU A 100 14.68 6.88 -3.15
N ARG A 101 13.82 6.06 -3.77
CA ARG A 101 12.44 6.45 -4.05
C ARG A 101 11.63 6.66 -2.78
N MET A 102 11.76 5.76 -1.81
CA MET A 102 11.04 5.91 -0.53
C MET A 102 11.43 7.18 0.21
N GLU A 103 12.72 7.55 0.21
CA GLU A 103 13.17 8.82 0.78
C GLU A 103 12.47 10.01 0.11
N ARG A 104 12.47 10.07 -1.22
CA ARG A 104 11.83 11.15 -1.99
C ARG A 104 10.31 11.14 -1.83
N HIS A 105 9.67 9.97 -1.86
CA HIS A 105 8.25 9.82 -1.61
C HIS A 105 7.82 10.43 -0.27
N CYS A 106 8.54 10.09 0.81
CA CYS A 106 8.22 10.58 2.15
C CYS A 106 8.47 12.09 2.28
N GLN A 107 9.56 12.61 1.70
CA GLN A 107 9.86 14.05 1.68
C GLN A 107 8.75 14.83 0.96
N ASN A 108 8.36 14.38 -0.23
CA ASN A 108 7.30 15.01 -1.00
C ASN A 108 5.96 14.95 -0.27
N ALA A 109 5.62 13.79 0.31
CA ALA A 109 4.36 13.61 1.04
C ALA A 109 4.27 14.52 2.28
N GLN A 110 5.38 14.68 3.02
CA GLN A 110 5.44 15.61 4.14
C GLN A 110 5.17 17.05 3.68
N ALA A 111 5.88 17.49 2.64
CA ALA A 111 5.73 18.84 2.10
C ALA A 111 4.33 19.11 1.52
N VAL A 112 3.69 18.09 0.91
CA VAL A 112 2.30 18.17 0.44
C VAL A 112 1.32 18.21 1.60
N ALA A 113 1.50 17.37 2.62
CA ALA A 113 0.62 17.37 3.79
C ALA A 113 0.65 18.71 4.52
N GLU A 114 1.84 19.30 4.72
CA GLU A 114 1.99 20.63 5.31
C GLU A 114 1.33 21.72 4.45
N PHE A 115 1.53 21.68 3.14
CA PHE A 115 0.88 22.61 2.21
C PHE A 115 -0.64 22.54 2.31
N LEU A 116 -1.22 21.34 2.24
CA LEU A 116 -2.67 21.13 2.31
C LEU A 116 -3.24 21.50 3.67
N ASN A 117 -2.52 21.25 4.76
CA ASN A 117 -2.96 21.54 6.12
C ASN A 117 -3.14 23.05 6.39
N HIS A 118 -2.47 23.89 5.61
CA HIS A 118 -2.60 25.35 5.70
C HIS A 118 -3.48 25.95 4.60
N HIS A 119 -4.01 25.13 3.68
CA HIS A 119 -4.76 25.65 2.54
C HIS A 119 -6.21 25.97 2.89
N SER A 120 -6.71 27.13 2.45
CA SER A 120 -8.04 27.66 2.81
C SER A 120 -9.23 26.79 2.35
N GLN A 121 -9.09 26.05 1.25
CA GLN A 121 -10.11 25.13 0.69
C GLN A 121 -10.12 23.76 1.36
N VAL A 122 -9.10 23.42 2.15
CA VAL A 122 -8.99 22.14 2.83
C VAL A 122 -9.64 22.20 4.20
N ALA A 123 -10.45 21.22 4.52
CA ALA A 123 -11.15 21.10 5.80
C ALA A 123 -10.34 20.32 6.84
N TRP A 124 -9.62 19.30 6.39
CA TRP A 124 -8.80 18.43 7.25
C TRP A 124 -7.75 17.68 6.41
N VAL A 125 -6.64 17.29 7.05
CA VAL A 125 -5.60 16.43 6.48
C VAL A 125 -5.31 15.28 7.44
N LYS A 126 -5.16 14.06 6.95
CA LYS A 126 -4.72 12.88 7.71
C LYS A 126 -3.42 12.35 7.12
N TYR A 127 -2.33 12.59 7.83
CA TYR A 127 -1.01 12.08 7.52
C TYR A 127 -0.18 11.97 8.80
N ALA A 128 0.32 10.79 9.13
CA ALA A 128 1.01 10.53 10.39
C ALA A 128 2.36 11.27 10.54
N GLY A 129 2.85 11.91 9.48
CA GLY A 129 4.01 12.82 9.52
C GLY A 129 3.71 14.19 10.10
N LEU A 130 2.44 14.62 10.16
CA LEU A 130 2.06 15.89 10.80
C LEU A 130 2.12 15.76 12.32
N THR A 131 2.60 16.80 13.00
CA THR A 131 2.86 16.79 14.45
C THR A 131 1.59 16.70 15.30
N ASP A 132 0.48 17.15 14.77
CA ASP A 132 -0.85 17.11 15.39
C ASP A 132 -1.63 15.82 15.12
N HIS A 133 -1.09 14.93 14.27
CA HIS A 133 -1.73 13.65 14.01
C HIS A 133 -1.65 12.71 15.24
N PRO A 134 -2.75 12.04 15.65
CA PRO A 134 -2.79 11.18 16.83
C PRO A 134 -1.68 10.13 16.86
N GLU A 135 -1.34 9.56 15.70
CA GLU A 135 -0.36 8.48 15.57
C GLU A 135 1.07 8.99 15.23
N HIS A 136 1.32 10.32 15.33
CA HIS A 136 2.63 10.88 14.98
C HIS A 136 3.78 10.23 15.76
N LYS A 137 3.60 10.02 17.08
CA LYS A 137 4.63 9.38 17.93
C LYS A 137 4.93 7.95 17.51
N LEU A 138 3.89 7.18 17.12
CA LEU A 138 4.07 5.83 16.61
C LEU A 138 4.79 5.83 15.26
N ALA A 139 4.48 6.78 14.39
CA ALA A 139 5.18 6.97 13.12
C ALA A 139 6.66 7.28 13.33
N GLN A 140 7.02 8.09 14.32
CA GLN A 140 8.41 8.32 14.70
C GLN A 140 9.10 7.03 15.16
N THR A 141 8.42 6.26 16.00
CA THR A 141 8.98 5.03 16.60
C THR A 141 9.20 3.92 15.55
N TYR A 142 8.20 3.66 14.71
CA TYR A 142 8.22 2.51 13.80
C TYR A 142 8.78 2.82 12.42
N PHE A 143 8.68 4.07 11.96
CA PHE A 143 9.06 4.47 10.60
C PHE A 143 10.15 5.55 10.56
N GLY A 144 10.74 5.90 11.71
CA GLY A 144 11.77 6.94 11.77
C GLY A 144 11.28 8.28 11.23
N GLY A 145 9.99 8.61 11.41
CA GLY A 145 9.38 9.83 10.91
C GLY A 145 9.04 9.84 9.41
N LYS A 146 9.11 8.69 8.73
CA LYS A 146 8.82 8.54 7.30
C LYS A 146 7.61 7.62 7.06
N PRO A 147 6.37 8.05 7.39
CA PRO A 147 5.19 7.20 7.44
C PRO A 147 4.56 6.91 6.06
N SER A 148 5.39 6.71 5.04
CA SER A 148 4.99 6.48 3.64
C SER A 148 4.58 7.76 2.87
N ALA A 149 4.02 7.58 1.67
CA ALA A 149 3.60 8.69 0.83
C ALA A 149 2.10 8.66 0.52
N ILE A 150 1.32 8.03 1.39
CA ILE A 150 -0.13 8.01 1.30
C ILE A 150 -0.69 9.00 2.32
N LEU A 151 -1.52 9.92 1.85
CA LEU A 151 -2.25 10.84 2.70
C LEU A 151 -3.70 10.99 2.21
N THR A 152 -4.57 11.42 3.09
CA THR A 152 -5.94 11.79 2.75
C THR A 152 -6.26 13.18 3.27
N PHE A 153 -7.12 13.90 2.56
CA PHE A 153 -7.62 15.19 3.00
C PHE A 153 -9.07 15.38 2.55
N GLY A 154 -9.77 16.28 3.20
CA GLY A 154 -11.15 16.63 2.86
C GLY A 154 -11.24 18.05 2.32
N LEU A 155 -12.08 18.26 1.30
CA LEU A 155 -12.35 19.55 0.70
C LEU A 155 -13.59 20.21 1.32
N LYS A 156 -13.52 21.52 1.55
CA LYS A 156 -14.70 22.33 1.81
C LYS A 156 -15.58 22.32 0.55
N GLY A 157 -16.87 22.02 0.69
CA GLY A 157 -17.77 21.82 -0.45
C GLY A 157 -18.09 20.35 -0.75
N GLY A 158 -17.50 19.42 0.00
CA GLY A 158 -17.91 18.02 0.03
C GLY A 158 -17.66 17.28 -1.29
N ARG A 159 -18.61 16.39 -1.64
CA ARG A 159 -18.48 15.49 -2.79
C ARG A 159 -18.30 16.20 -4.14
N GLU A 160 -19.01 17.30 -4.35
CA GLU A 160 -18.95 18.04 -5.60
C GLU A 160 -17.60 18.71 -5.80
N ALA A 161 -17.07 19.36 -4.76
CA ALA A 161 -15.74 19.93 -4.76
C ALA A 161 -14.66 18.86 -5.00
N GLY A 162 -14.79 17.69 -4.35
CA GLY A 162 -13.90 16.56 -4.59
C GLY A 162 -13.87 16.08 -6.04
N ALA A 163 -15.02 16.02 -6.68
CA ALA A 163 -15.09 15.64 -8.09
C ALA A 163 -14.44 16.68 -9.02
N LYS A 164 -14.74 17.97 -8.82
CA LYS A 164 -14.12 19.06 -9.58
C LYS A 164 -12.61 19.11 -9.42
N PHE A 165 -12.13 18.96 -8.17
CA PHE A 165 -10.70 18.88 -7.88
C PHE A 165 -10.01 17.77 -8.69
N ILE A 166 -10.55 16.55 -8.67
CA ILE A 166 -9.97 15.42 -9.41
C ILE A 166 -9.96 15.67 -10.92
N ASP A 167 -11.01 16.29 -11.45
CA ASP A 167 -11.12 16.54 -12.89
C ASP A 167 -10.19 17.69 -13.35
N ALA A 168 -9.80 18.57 -12.44
CA ALA A 168 -8.89 19.69 -12.72
C ALA A 168 -7.39 19.32 -12.67
N LEU A 169 -7.01 18.18 -12.08
CA LEU A 169 -5.62 17.74 -12.02
C LEU A 169 -5.01 17.53 -13.40
N GLN A 170 -3.77 18.00 -13.60
CA GLN A 170 -3.04 17.97 -14.86
C GLN A 170 -1.78 17.07 -14.81
N LEU A 171 -1.01 17.14 -13.72
CA LEU A 171 0.18 16.33 -13.48
C LEU A 171 -0.19 15.04 -12.73
N ILE A 172 -0.93 15.17 -11.64
CA ILE A 172 -1.31 14.07 -10.78
C ILE A 172 -2.35 13.20 -11.49
N THR A 173 -2.01 11.94 -11.70
CA THR A 173 -2.87 11.02 -12.46
C THR A 173 -4.06 10.53 -11.62
N ARG A 174 -5.28 10.64 -12.16
CA ARG A 174 -6.47 10.03 -11.56
C ARG A 174 -6.42 8.51 -11.72
N LEU A 175 -5.96 7.82 -10.68
CA LEU A 175 -5.78 6.37 -10.70
C LEU A 175 -5.89 5.78 -9.28
N VAL A 176 -6.58 4.64 -9.19
CA VAL A 176 -6.67 3.87 -7.94
C VAL A 176 -5.48 2.90 -7.84
N ASN A 177 -4.31 3.43 -7.51
CA ASN A 177 -3.11 2.67 -7.17
C ASN A 177 -2.36 3.40 -6.06
N ILE A 178 -1.24 2.85 -5.61
CA ILE A 178 -0.33 3.46 -4.63
C ILE A 178 1.11 3.06 -4.94
N GLY A 179 2.06 3.91 -4.53
CA GLY A 179 3.49 3.58 -4.58
C GLY A 179 4.11 3.60 -5.97
N ASP A 180 3.45 4.24 -6.93
CA ASP A 180 4.03 4.56 -8.24
C ASP A 180 4.97 5.76 -8.09
N ALA A 181 6.02 5.82 -8.93
CA ALA A 181 6.90 6.99 -9.05
C ALA A 181 6.14 8.27 -9.44
N LYS A 182 4.99 8.12 -10.11
CA LYS A 182 4.05 9.20 -10.41
C LYS A 182 3.08 9.43 -9.26
N SER A 183 2.75 10.69 -9.02
CA SER A 183 1.69 11.07 -8.08
C SER A 183 0.33 10.66 -8.61
N LEU A 184 -0.48 10.05 -7.73
CA LEU A 184 -1.80 9.53 -8.05
C LEU A 184 -2.84 10.10 -7.10
N ALA A 185 -4.04 10.34 -7.61
CA ALA A 185 -5.18 10.80 -6.84
C ALA A 185 -6.43 9.95 -7.10
N CYS A 186 -7.25 9.76 -6.08
CA CYS A 186 -8.60 9.24 -6.25
C CYS A 186 -9.57 9.90 -5.27
N HIS A 187 -10.82 10.00 -5.68
CA HIS A 187 -11.95 10.40 -4.84
C HIS A 187 -12.77 9.15 -4.52
N PRO A 188 -12.58 8.52 -3.35
CA PRO A 188 -13.19 7.22 -3.05
C PRO A 188 -14.70 7.20 -3.18
N ALA A 189 -15.39 8.25 -2.73
CA ALA A 189 -16.85 8.33 -2.75
C ALA A 189 -17.45 8.28 -4.17
N THR A 190 -16.73 8.74 -5.20
CA THR A 190 -17.21 8.69 -6.61
C THR A 190 -16.59 7.54 -7.41
N THR A 191 -15.62 6.82 -6.87
CA THR A 191 -14.89 5.76 -7.58
C THR A 191 -15.00 4.41 -6.86
N THR A 192 -14.09 4.09 -5.97
CA THR A 192 -13.97 2.78 -5.32
C THR A 192 -15.13 2.42 -4.39
N HIS A 193 -15.80 3.43 -3.82
CA HIS A 193 -16.88 3.27 -2.85
C HIS A 193 -18.22 3.86 -3.34
N ARG A 194 -18.33 4.12 -4.65
CA ARG A 194 -19.50 4.80 -5.21
C ARG A 194 -20.83 4.05 -5.01
N GLN A 195 -20.76 2.75 -4.73
CA GLN A 195 -21.93 1.89 -4.51
C GLN A 195 -22.45 1.97 -3.07
N LEU A 196 -21.66 2.56 -2.14
CA LEU A 196 -22.01 2.67 -0.74
C LEU A 196 -22.88 3.92 -0.50
N ASN A 197 -23.86 3.79 0.39
CA ASN A 197 -24.61 4.92 0.91
C ASN A 197 -23.80 5.68 1.99
N ALA A 198 -24.30 6.80 2.48
CA ALA A 198 -23.58 7.67 3.42
C ALA A 198 -23.19 6.95 4.74
N GLU A 199 -24.07 6.07 5.28
CA GLU A 199 -23.79 5.32 6.50
C GLU A 199 -22.71 4.25 6.27
N GLU A 200 -22.77 3.55 5.14
CA GLU A 200 -21.75 2.57 4.76
C GLU A 200 -20.40 3.22 4.48
N LEU A 201 -20.37 4.38 3.84
CA LEU A 201 -19.14 5.18 3.65
C LEU A 201 -18.52 5.54 5.00
N GLN A 202 -19.31 6.03 5.95
CA GLN A 202 -18.83 6.38 7.28
C GLN A 202 -18.26 5.14 8.02
N LYS A 203 -18.94 3.99 7.95
CA LYS A 203 -18.44 2.72 8.52
C LYS A 203 -17.14 2.26 7.88
N ALA A 204 -16.96 2.53 6.59
CA ALA A 204 -15.72 2.25 5.86
C ALA A 204 -14.60 3.28 6.14
N GLY A 205 -14.87 4.31 6.94
CA GLY A 205 -13.91 5.38 7.23
C GLY A 205 -13.67 6.33 6.05
N VAL A 206 -14.61 6.38 5.11
CA VAL A 206 -14.57 7.24 3.93
C VAL A 206 -15.63 8.33 4.08
N SER A 207 -15.24 9.60 3.97
CA SER A 207 -16.17 10.71 3.87
C SER A 207 -16.38 11.15 2.42
N GLU A 208 -17.47 11.85 2.16
CA GLU A 208 -17.82 12.28 0.80
C GLU A 208 -16.87 13.33 0.22
N ASP A 209 -16.18 14.06 1.11
CA ASP A 209 -15.19 15.09 0.77
C ASP A 209 -13.77 14.54 0.64
N MET A 210 -13.55 13.24 0.92
CA MET A 210 -12.22 12.66 1.01
C MET A 210 -11.54 12.51 -0.34
N ILE A 211 -10.36 13.07 -0.46
CA ILE A 211 -9.38 12.78 -1.51
C ILE A 211 -8.25 11.94 -0.93
N ARG A 212 -7.83 10.90 -1.63
CA ARG A 212 -6.63 10.13 -1.31
C ARG A 212 -5.54 10.43 -2.33
N LEU A 213 -4.36 10.80 -1.85
CA LEU A 213 -3.15 10.97 -2.66
C LEU A 213 -2.14 9.85 -2.37
N SER A 214 -1.48 9.40 -3.42
CA SER A 214 -0.24 8.63 -3.37
C SER A 214 0.82 9.48 -4.04
N ILE A 215 1.66 10.13 -3.22
CA ILE A 215 2.62 11.12 -3.70
C ILE A 215 3.82 10.42 -4.34
N GLY A 216 4.17 10.86 -5.53
CA GLY A 216 5.29 10.37 -6.32
C GLY A 216 6.62 11.05 -6.00
N ILE A 217 7.55 10.94 -6.96
CA ILE A 217 8.92 11.46 -6.83
C ILE A 217 9.20 12.66 -7.75
N GLU A 218 8.17 13.23 -8.35
CA GLU A 218 8.26 14.44 -9.17
C GLU A 218 8.83 15.61 -8.36
N HIS A 219 9.17 16.71 -9.02
CA HIS A 219 9.61 17.90 -8.32
C HIS A 219 8.47 18.43 -7.42
N ILE A 220 8.79 18.78 -6.20
CA ILE A 220 7.78 19.16 -5.20
C ILE A 220 6.97 20.40 -5.61
N ASP A 221 7.61 21.35 -6.27
CA ASP A 221 6.93 22.56 -6.72
C ASP A 221 5.92 22.27 -7.82
N ASP A 222 6.19 21.30 -8.71
CA ASP A 222 5.26 20.89 -9.76
C ASP A 222 4.03 20.20 -9.14
N ILE A 223 4.25 19.33 -8.14
CA ILE A 223 3.15 18.70 -7.40
C ILE A 223 2.29 19.76 -6.72
N LYS A 224 2.91 20.73 -6.01
CA LYS A 224 2.18 21.79 -5.32
C LYS A 224 1.45 22.71 -6.31
N ALA A 225 2.04 23.04 -7.44
CA ALA A 225 1.41 23.86 -8.46
C ALA A 225 0.15 23.18 -9.05
N ASP A 226 0.22 21.86 -9.28
CA ASP A 226 -0.94 21.11 -9.76
C ASP A 226 -2.06 21.03 -8.71
N LEU A 227 -1.69 20.82 -7.44
CA LEU A 227 -2.66 20.83 -6.34
C LEU A 227 -3.31 22.22 -6.18
N GLU A 228 -2.55 23.31 -6.22
CA GLU A 228 -3.04 24.69 -6.07
C GLU A 228 -4.07 25.04 -7.16
N GLN A 229 -3.73 24.77 -8.43
CA GLN A 229 -4.64 25.08 -9.54
C GLN A 229 -5.91 24.21 -9.49
N ALA A 230 -5.81 22.94 -9.04
CA ALA A 230 -6.97 22.06 -8.89
C ALA A 230 -7.86 22.46 -7.71
N LEU A 231 -7.27 22.93 -6.59
CA LEU A 231 -7.98 23.47 -5.44
C LEU A 231 -8.72 24.77 -5.80
N ALA A 232 -8.14 25.62 -6.65
CA ALA A 232 -8.80 26.83 -7.13
C ALA A 232 -10.03 26.57 -8.03
N ALA A 233 -10.12 25.38 -8.63
CA ALA A 233 -11.24 24.97 -9.49
C ALA A 233 -12.37 24.23 -8.75
N ALA A 234 -12.15 23.87 -7.48
CA ALA A 234 -13.03 23.00 -6.67
C ALA A 234 -14.20 23.75 -5.91
#